data_c158cab5bf26619780f5a951cda60b55
#
_entry.id   c158cab5bf26619780f5a951cda60b55
#
_cell.length_a   1.000
_cell.length_b   1.000
_cell.length_c   1.000
_cell.angle_alpha   90.00
_cell.angle_beta   90.00
_cell.angle_gamma   90.00
#
_symmetry.space_group_name_H-M   'P 1'
#
loop_
_entity.id
_entity.type
_entity.pdbx_description
1 polymer ?
#
loop_
_entity_poly.entity_id
_entity_poly.type
_entity_poly.pdbx_seq_one_letter_code
_entity_poly.pdbx_strand_id
1 'polypeptide(L)'
;VSYCSIQSNCGHDAFLLPNDLPVYGEMMRSFLDHLAPAPNARPVVKEEAHGPTSIFYQHRLDYERIAQLIPMGASVLDLGCGTGRLLAGLRETDHRRLVGVELDEQKILAGIGRGLDVIQANLNQGLGAFATGQFDCVVLSQTLQAVQNVEAVLTEMVRIGRMCIVSIPNFGYHRLRTMLAETGRAPKSAGVLHYEWYNTPNIRFFTIADFEDFCRQKNIQVHRRIALDTEAGAEVFEHPNLNADLAIFVISRS
;
A
#
# COMPACT_ATOMS: atom_id res chain seq x y z
N VAL A 1 2.76 2.20 19.38
CA VAL A 1 3.46 0.97 19.82
C VAL A 1 3.98 0.30 18.55
N SER A 2 5.31 0.26 18.39
CA SER A 2 5.95 -0.42 17.26
C SER A 2 5.99 -1.93 17.54
N TYR A 3 5.62 -2.74 16.55
CA TYR A 3 5.66 -4.20 16.63
C TYR A 3 6.50 -4.77 15.50
N CYS A 4 7.38 -5.68 15.83
CA CYS A 4 8.11 -6.49 14.86
C CYS A 4 8.10 -7.96 15.31
N SER A 5 7.95 -8.89 14.36
CA SER A 5 8.05 -10.31 14.62
C SER A 5 9.43 -10.81 14.19
N ILE A 6 10.12 -11.51 15.07
CA ILE A 6 11.40 -12.14 14.79
C ILE A 6 11.16 -13.64 14.67
N GLN A 7 11.59 -14.22 13.55
CA GLN A 7 11.53 -15.66 13.34
C GLN A 7 12.69 -16.32 14.12
N SER A 8 12.35 -17.05 15.18
CA SER A 8 13.32 -17.85 15.94
C SER A 8 12.73 -19.22 16.23
N ASN A 9 13.56 -20.25 16.16
CA ASN A 9 13.16 -21.62 16.52
C ASN A 9 13.13 -21.86 18.03
N CYS A 10 13.40 -20.83 18.84
CA CYS A 10 13.58 -20.94 20.29
C CYS A 10 12.37 -20.43 21.09
N GLY A 11 11.26 -20.12 20.45
CA GLY A 11 10.01 -19.75 21.13
C GLY A 11 10.14 -18.47 21.97
N HIS A 12 9.53 -18.49 23.16
CA HIS A 12 9.41 -17.33 24.05
C HIS A 12 10.76 -16.73 24.51
N ASP A 13 11.81 -17.55 24.60
CA ASP A 13 13.11 -17.13 25.16
C ASP A 13 14.12 -16.69 24.08
N ALA A 14 13.68 -16.56 22.83
CA ALA A 14 14.53 -16.19 21.70
C ALA A 14 15.33 -14.89 21.92
N PHE A 15 14.75 -13.91 22.62
CA PHE A 15 15.39 -12.61 22.90
C PHE A 15 16.62 -12.70 23.82
N LEU A 16 16.85 -13.84 24.47
CA LEU A 16 18.00 -14.07 25.35
C LEU A 16 19.17 -14.77 24.62
N LEU A 17 18.99 -15.17 23.38
CA LEU A 17 20.00 -15.94 22.66
C LEU A 17 21.02 -15.05 21.94
N PRO A 18 22.33 -15.37 22.02
CA PRO A 18 23.37 -14.55 21.41
C PRO A 18 23.20 -14.35 19.90
N ASN A 19 22.64 -15.32 19.20
CA ASN A 19 22.44 -15.27 17.74
C ASN A 19 21.35 -14.29 17.32
N ASP A 20 20.37 -14.03 18.19
CA ASP A 20 19.24 -13.13 17.93
C ASP A 20 19.51 -11.70 18.45
N LEU A 21 20.51 -11.54 19.33
CA LEU A 21 20.90 -10.26 19.92
C LEU A 21 21.22 -9.15 18.91
N PRO A 22 21.90 -9.40 17.76
CA PRO A 22 22.15 -8.35 16.77
C PRO A 22 20.86 -7.77 16.20
N VAL A 23 19.85 -8.61 15.94
CA VAL A 23 18.55 -8.21 15.39
C VAL A 23 17.79 -7.37 16.42
N TYR A 24 17.70 -7.83 17.67
CA TYR A 24 17.08 -7.07 18.76
C TYR A 24 17.84 -5.77 19.06
N GLY A 25 19.17 -5.82 19.00
CA GLY A 25 20.03 -4.65 19.26
C GLY A 25 19.80 -3.53 18.24
N GLU A 26 19.64 -3.87 16.96
CA GLU A 26 19.32 -2.90 15.91
C GLU A 26 17.91 -2.33 16.07
N MET A 27 16.93 -3.16 16.40
CA MET A 27 15.56 -2.71 16.63
C MET A 27 15.45 -1.79 17.84
N MET A 28 16.07 -2.16 18.97
CA MET A 28 16.11 -1.33 20.17
C MET A 28 16.86 -0.02 19.93
N ARG A 29 17.96 -0.04 19.21
CA ARG A 29 18.71 1.16 18.86
C ARG A 29 17.88 2.08 18.00
N SER A 30 17.24 1.56 16.94
CA SER A 30 16.33 2.33 16.09
C SER A 30 15.19 2.96 16.88
N PHE A 31 14.59 2.21 17.83
CA PHE A 31 13.56 2.74 18.71
C PHE A 31 14.08 3.83 19.66
N LEU A 32 15.25 3.62 20.28
CA LEU A 32 15.84 4.56 21.22
C LEU A 32 16.34 5.84 20.53
N ASP A 33 16.86 5.74 19.32
CA ASP A 33 17.27 6.90 18.52
C ASP A 33 16.11 7.83 18.18
N HIS A 34 14.87 7.28 18.12
CA HIS A 34 13.65 8.08 17.94
C HIS A 34 13.13 8.73 19.23
N LEU A 35 13.55 8.24 20.40
CA LEU A 35 13.22 8.83 21.72
C LEU A 35 14.21 9.91 22.16
N ALA A 36 15.41 9.92 21.60
CA ALA A 36 16.41 10.96 21.89
C ALA A 36 16.09 12.22 21.07
N PRO A 37 16.14 13.45 21.66
CA PRO A 37 16.04 14.67 20.89
C PRO A 37 17.20 14.74 19.89
N ALA A 38 16.88 14.74 18.60
CA ALA A 38 17.82 14.60 17.51
C ALA A 38 18.94 15.66 17.52
N PRO A 39 20.22 15.29 17.56
CA PRO A 39 21.25 16.10 16.96
C PRO A 39 21.22 15.81 15.44
N ASN A 40 20.87 16.83 14.67
CA ASN A 40 20.97 17.02 13.22
C ASN A 40 21.71 15.93 12.41
N ALA A 41 21.10 14.76 12.20
CA ALA A 41 21.49 13.85 11.14
C ALA A 41 20.32 12.91 10.83
N ARG A 42 19.59 13.19 9.76
CA ARG A 42 18.71 12.19 9.13
C ARG A 42 19.59 11.06 8.58
N PRO A 43 19.37 9.78 8.95
CA PRO A 43 20.01 8.70 8.22
C PRO A 43 19.43 8.70 6.80
N VAL A 44 20.26 9.03 5.84
CA VAL A 44 19.95 8.81 4.42
C VAL A 44 20.05 7.30 4.20
N VAL A 45 18.91 6.61 4.28
CA VAL A 45 18.80 5.26 3.75
C VAL A 45 18.98 5.40 2.23
N LYS A 46 20.12 4.96 1.71
CA LYS A 46 20.32 4.82 0.28
C LYS A 46 19.32 3.80 -0.20
N GLU A 47 18.27 4.25 -0.88
CA GLU A 47 17.40 3.37 -1.66
C GLU A 47 18.31 2.72 -2.73
N GLU A 48 18.58 1.43 -2.58
CA GLU A 48 19.13 0.65 -3.68
C GLU A 48 18.06 0.61 -4.78
N ALA A 49 18.37 1.29 -5.89
CA ALA A 49 17.52 1.41 -7.05
C ALA A 49 17.46 0.05 -7.77
N HIS A 50 16.60 -0.85 -7.33
CA HIS A 50 16.20 -2.04 -8.07
C HIS A 50 14.78 -1.87 -8.59
N GLY A 51 14.63 -1.07 -9.63
CA GLY A 51 13.39 -0.89 -10.38
C GLY A 51 13.59 0.04 -11.56
N PRO A 52 12.74 -0.03 -12.58
CA PRO A 52 12.85 0.85 -13.73
C PRO A 52 12.74 2.31 -13.29
N THR A 53 13.55 3.16 -13.90
CA THR A 53 13.64 4.62 -13.71
C THR A 53 12.38 5.35 -14.21
N SER A 54 11.19 4.87 -13.89
CA SER A 54 9.95 5.56 -14.21
C SER A 54 9.76 6.76 -13.28
N ILE A 55 9.39 7.90 -13.84
CA ILE A 55 9.00 9.11 -13.12
C ILE A 55 7.92 8.80 -12.08
N PHE A 56 7.05 7.81 -12.33
CA PHE A 56 6.03 7.32 -11.40
C PHE A 56 6.63 6.81 -10.08
N TYR A 57 7.80 6.14 -10.10
CA TYR A 57 8.46 5.66 -8.87
C TYR A 57 9.14 6.77 -8.08
N GLN A 58 9.55 7.83 -8.75
CA GLN A 58 10.10 9.01 -8.09
C GLN A 58 8.99 9.91 -7.53
N HIS A 59 7.86 10.04 -8.26
CA HIS A 59 6.68 10.81 -7.88
C HIS A 59 5.44 9.92 -7.91
N ARG A 60 5.01 9.41 -6.76
CA ARG A 60 3.80 8.61 -6.59
C ARG A 60 2.57 9.53 -6.62
N LEU A 61 2.05 9.82 -7.83
CA LEU A 61 0.84 10.63 -8.03
C LEU A 61 -0.37 10.10 -7.26
N ASP A 62 -0.49 8.78 -7.13
CA ASP A 62 -1.54 8.16 -6.36
C ASP A 62 -1.42 8.53 -4.87
N TYR A 63 -0.21 8.61 -4.29
CA TYR A 63 -0.03 9.00 -2.90
C TYR A 63 -0.45 10.45 -2.64
N GLU A 64 -0.12 11.37 -3.54
CA GLU A 64 -0.55 12.76 -3.44
C GLU A 64 -2.09 12.86 -3.48
N ARG A 65 -2.73 12.12 -4.39
CA ARG A 65 -4.20 12.10 -4.50
C ARG A 65 -4.85 11.40 -3.31
N ILE A 66 -4.29 10.28 -2.83
CA ILE A 66 -4.77 9.58 -1.63
C ILE A 66 -4.66 10.50 -0.41
N ALA A 67 -3.52 11.18 -0.21
CA ALA A 67 -3.33 12.10 0.91
C ALA A 67 -4.36 13.24 0.92
N GLN A 68 -4.70 13.79 -0.26
CA GLN A 68 -5.74 14.83 -0.39
C GLN A 68 -7.17 14.34 -0.07
N LEU A 69 -7.41 13.02 -0.17
CA LEU A 69 -8.71 12.41 0.14
C LEU A 69 -8.87 12.09 1.63
N ILE A 70 -7.78 11.96 2.37
CA ILE A 70 -7.79 11.63 3.79
C ILE A 70 -8.15 12.89 4.60
N PRO A 71 -9.22 12.86 5.43
CA PRO A 71 -9.59 14.01 6.24
C PRO A 71 -8.48 14.38 7.24
N MET A 72 -8.29 15.68 7.48
CA MET A 72 -7.38 16.17 8.51
C MET A 72 -7.74 15.56 9.87
N GLY A 73 -6.73 15.20 10.66
CA GLY A 73 -6.92 14.60 11.98
C GLY A 73 -7.42 13.15 11.97
N ALA A 74 -7.60 12.52 10.82
CA ALA A 74 -8.08 11.14 10.73
C ALA A 74 -7.04 10.15 11.29
N SER A 75 -7.53 9.07 11.89
CA SER A 75 -6.74 7.85 12.13
C SER A 75 -6.69 7.02 10.85
N VAL A 76 -5.49 6.61 10.42
CA VAL A 76 -5.25 5.93 9.14
C VAL A 76 -4.62 4.57 9.34
N LEU A 77 -5.17 3.55 8.67
CA LEU A 77 -4.58 2.22 8.53
C LEU A 77 -4.21 1.99 7.06
N ASP A 78 -2.94 1.73 6.76
CA ASP A 78 -2.45 1.44 5.41
C ASP A 78 -2.15 -0.05 5.27
N LEU A 79 -2.96 -0.75 4.47
CA LEU A 79 -2.87 -2.20 4.23
C LEU A 79 -1.93 -2.49 3.05
N GLY A 80 -0.81 -3.19 3.32
CA GLY A 80 0.28 -3.37 2.37
C GLY A 80 1.09 -2.07 2.23
N CYS A 81 1.46 -1.48 3.36
CA CYS A 81 2.08 -0.15 3.41
C CYS A 81 3.48 -0.08 2.79
N GLY A 82 4.06 -1.23 2.42
CA GLY A 82 5.42 -1.29 1.90
C GLY A 82 6.43 -0.69 2.89
N THR A 83 7.31 0.17 2.40
CA THR A 83 8.27 0.89 3.26
C THR A 83 7.66 2.09 4.01
N GLY A 84 6.33 2.24 4.00
CA GLY A 84 5.60 3.28 4.74
C GLY A 84 5.68 4.69 4.13
N ARG A 85 5.95 4.82 2.83
CA ARG A 85 6.11 6.15 2.19
C ARG A 85 4.85 7.02 2.28
N LEU A 86 3.66 6.43 2.10
CA LEU A 86 2.39 7.17 2.25
C LEU A 86 2.22 7.68 3.68
N LEU A 87 2.38 6.80 4.66
CA LEU A 87 2.24 7.15 6.08
C LEU A 87 3.29 8.18 6.52
N ALA A 88 4.53 8.09 6.03
CA ALA A 88 5.57 9.07 6.30
C ALA A 88 5.20 10.47 5.78
N GLY A 89 4.59 10.56 4.58
CA GLY A 89 4.06 11.82 4.05
C GLY A 89 2.90 12.37 4.90
N LEU A 90 2.01 11.50 5.36
CA LEU A 90 0.89 11.90 6.22
C LEU A 90 1.33 12.33 7.63
N ARG A 91 2.48 11.87 8.12
CA ARG A 91 2.99 12.25 9.44
C ARG A 91 3.38 13.73 9.55
N GLU A 92 3.65 14.38 8.43
CA GLU A 92 3.92 15.81 8.37
C GLU A 92 2.65 16.66 8.53
N THR A 93 1.48 16.01 8.51
CA THR A 93 0.17 16.60 8.73
C THR A 93 -0.42 16.14 10.07
N ASP A 94 -1.40 16.87 10.60
CA ASP A 94 -1.97 16.62 11.94
C ASP A 94 -2.94 15.43 11.93
N HIS A 95 -2.40 14.20 11.83
CA HIS A 95 -3.16 12.96 11.93
C HIS A 95 -3.03 12.32 13.33
N ARG A 96 -4.13 11.77 13.86
CA ARG A 96 -4.19 11.25 15.23
C ARG A 96 -3.40 9.95 15.42
N ARG A 97 -3.43 9.08 14.40
CA ARG A 97 -2.81 7.75 14.46
C ARG A 97 -2.54 7.25 13.05
N LEU A 98 -1.32 6.81 12.80
CA LEU A 98 -0.90 6.23 11.53
C LEU A 98 -0.35 4.83 11.79
N VAL A 99 -0.96 3.81 11.17
CA VAL A 99 -0.55 2.40 11.34
C VAL A 99 -0.42 1.77 9.96
N GLY A 100 0.68 1.06 9.73
CA GLY A 100 0.89 0.24 8.55
C GLY A 100 0.70 -1.25 8.84
N VAL A 101 0.26 -2.00 7.82
CA VAL A 101 0.29 -3.47 7.80
C VAL A 101 1.13 -3.90 6.61
N GLU A 102 2.13 -4.73 6.84
CA GLU A 102 3.02 -5.24 5.79
C GLU A 102 3.40 -6.70 6.10
N LEU A 103 3.70 -7.49 5.08
CA LEU A 103 4.13 -8.88 5.21
C LEU A 103 5.66 -9.02 5.15
N ASP A 104 6.30 -8.21 4.31
CA ASP A 104 7.73 -8.25 4.03
C ASP A 104 8.52 -7.60 5.17
N GLU A 105 9.37 -8.39 5.83
CA GLU A 105 10.16 -7.97 6.98
C GLU A 105 11.10 -6.80 6.66
N GLN A 106 11.76 -6.81 5.51
CA GLN A 106 12.68 -5.72 5.12
C GLN A 106 11.94 -4.39 4.94
N LYS A 107 10.73 -4.44 4.37
CA LYS A 107 9.88 -3.26 4.23
C LYS A 107 9.37 -2.77 5.58
N ILE A 108 9.03 -3.69 6.49
CA ILE A 108 8.64 -3.35 7.87
C ILE A 108 9.77 -2.62 8.57
N LEU A 109 11.00 -3.16 8.54
CA LEU A 109 12.17 -2.53 9.14
C LEU A 109 12.44 -1.12 8.55
N ALA A 110 12.28 -0.98 7.22
CA ALA A 110 12.38 0.33 6.58
C ALA A 110 11.30 1.32 7.07
N GLY A 111 10.07 0.86 7.28
CA GLY A 111 8.98 1.67 7.84
C GLY A 111 9.25 2.09 9.29
N ILE A 112 9.69 1.15 10.13
CA ILE A 112 10.09 1.42 11.52
C ILE A 112 11.26 2.42 11.55
N GLY A 113 12.25 2.28 10.67
CA GLY A 113 13.35 3.22 10.52
C GLY A 113 12.91 4.64 10.15
N ARG A 114 11.72 4.81 9.60
CA ARG A 114 11.06 6.11 9.38
C ARG A 114 10.23 6.59 10.58
N GLY A 115 10.21 5.83 11.69
CA GLY A 115 9.43 6.15 12.89
C GLY A 115 7.93 5.88 12.74
N LEU A 116 7.55 4.88 11.94
CA LEU A 116 6.16 4.49 11.74
C LEU A 116 5.80 3.28 12.59
N ASP A 117 4.53 3.19 12.98
CA ASP A 117 3.95 1.99 13.58
C ASP A 117 3.58 1.01 12.47
N VAL A 118 4.27 -0.11 12.37
CA VAL A 118 4.02 -1.15 11.37
C VAL A 118 3.75 -2.49 12.06
N ILE A 119 2.68 -3.15 11.65
CA ILE A 119 2.27 -4.48 12.12
C ILE A 119 2.59 -5.49 11.02
N GLN A 120 3.32 -6.55 11.37
CA GLN A 120 3.51 -7.67 10.46
C GLN A 120 2.23 -8.51 10.40
N ALA A 121 1.60 -8.56 9.23
CA ALA A 121 0.46 -9.43 9.00
C ALA A 121 0.28 -9.77 7.51
N ASN A 122 -0.27 -10.96 7.27
CA ASN A 122 -0.66 -11.41 5.94
C ASN A 122 -2.14 -11.09 5.71
N LEU A 123 -2.42 -10.19 4.77
CA LEU A 123 -3.80 -9.78 4.43
C LEU A 123 -4.68 -10.97 4.03
N ASN A 124 -4.10 -12.05 3.48
CA ASN A 124 -4.83 -13.25 3.10
C ASN A 124 -5.27 -14.12 4.31
N GLN A 125 -4.70 -13.90 5.49
CA GLN A 125 -5.07 -14.59 6.73
C GLN A 125 -6.13 -13.86 7.54
N GLY A 126 -6.58 -12.69 7.06
CA GLY A 126 -7.60 -11.87 7.68
C GLY A 126 -7.06 -10.75 8.56
N LEU A 127 -7.95 -9.85 8.93
CA LEU A 127 -7.66 -8.65 9.71
C LEU A 127 -8.42 -8.64 11.06
N GLY A 128 -8.71 -9.82 11.62
CA GLY A 128 -9.50 -9.99 12.85
C GLY A 128 -8.91 -9.32 14.11
N ALA A 129 -7.63 -8.93 14.06
CA ALA A 129 -7.00 -8.16 15.14
C ALA A 129 -7.54 -6.71 15.26
N PHE A 130 -8.21 -6.21 14.22
CA PHE A 130 -8.78 -4.86 14.21
C PHE A 130 -10.28 -4.88 14.49
N ALA A 131 -10.75 -3.98 15.34
CA ALA A 131 -12.17 -3.83 15.65
C ALA A 131 -12.94 -3.13 14.50
N THR A 132 -14.26 -3.33 14.47
CA THR A 132 -15.15 -2.63 13.53
C THR A 132 -15.11 -1.12 13.76
N GLY A 133 -14.92 -0.34 12.70
CA GLY A 133 -14.88 1.13 12.76
C GLY A 133 -13.69 1.70 13.54
N GLN A 134 -12.61 0.91 13.69
CA GLN A 134 -11.44 1.29 14.50
C GLN A 134 -10.65 2.47 13.91
N PHE A 135 -10.70 2.64 12.60
CA PHE A 135 -10.00 3.72 11.89
C PHE A 135 -10.99 4.61 11.12
N ASP A 136 -10.69 5.91 11.07
CA ASP A 136 -11.47 6.84 10.26
C ASP A 136 -11.24 6.59 8.77
N CYS A 137 -10.01 6.24 8.38
CA CYS A 137 -9.65 5.91 7.01
C CYS A 137 -8.80 4.64 6.94
N VAL A 138 -9.15 3.72 6.02
CA VAL A 138 -8.33 2.56 5.67
C VAL A 138 -7.89 2.70 4.21
N VAL A 139 -6.60 2.56 3.95
CA VAL A 139 -6.01 2.65 2.61
C VAL A 139 -5.53 1.27 2.17
N LEU A 140 -5.71 0.96 0.89
CA LEU A 140 -5.16 -0.21 0.20
C LEU A 140 -4.62 0.26 -1.16
N SER A 141 -3.36 0.71 -1.18
CA SER A 141 -2.76 1.30 -2.38
C SER A 141 -1.98 0.27 -3.18
N GLN A 142 -2.41 0.02 -4.41
CA GLN A 142 -1.78 -0.90 -5.37
C GLN A 142 -1.37 -2.25 -4.77
N THR A 143 -2.22 -2.78 -3.91
CA THR A 143 -2.00 -4.05 -3.20
C THR A 143 -3.04 -5.09 -3.61
N LEU A 144 -4.25 -4.65 -4.01
CA LEU A 144 -5.38 -5.53 -4.28
C LEU A 144 -5.08 -6.58 -5.36
N GLN A 145 -4.33 -6.23 -6.41
CA GLN A 145 -3.95 -7.14 -7.49
C GLN A 145 -2.97 -8.24 -7.06
N ALA A 146 -2.33 -8.10 -5.89
CA ALA A 146 -1.43 -9.09 -5.31
C ALA A 146 -2.10 -9.95 -4.22
N VAL A 147 -3.37 -9.68 -3.87
CA VAL A 147 -4.11 -10.39 -2.83
C VAL A 147 -4.79 -11.64 -3.41
N GLN A 148 -4.71 -12.77 -2.69
CA GLN A 148 -5.37 -14.02 -3.09
C GLN A 148 -6.89 -13.97 -2.86
N ASN A 149 -7.34 -13.44 -1.74
CA ASN A 149 -8.76 -13.36 -1.38
C ASN A 149 -9.23 -11.91 -1.33
N VAL A 150 -9.52 -11.35 -2.52
CA VAL A 150 -9.97 -9.96 -2.71
C VAL A 150 -11.24 -9.67 -1.91
N GLU A 151 -12.23 -10.57 -1.94
CA GLU A 151 -13.52 -10.39 -1.26
C GLU A 151 -13.34 -10.26 0.26
N ALA A 152 -12.58 -11.17 0.86
CA ALA A 152 -12.33 -11.15 2.30
C ALA A 152 -11.60 -9.86 2.71
N VAL A 153 -10.56 -9.45 1.96
CA VAL A 153 -9.80 -8.24 2.29
C VAL A 153 -10.67 -6.98 2.18
N LEU A 154 -11.47 -6.84 1.12
CA LEU A 154 -12.35 -5.67 0.96
C LEU A 154 -13.49 -5.66 2.00
N THR A 155 -14.06 -6.82 2.35
CA THR A 155 -15.07 -6.95 3.42
C THR A 155 -14.49 -6.51 4.77
N GLU A 156 -13.29 -6.96 5.11
CA GLU A 156 -12.62 -6.55 6.33
C GLU A 156 -12.23 -5.06 6.31
N MET A 157 -11.74 -4.58 5.18
CA MET A 157 -11.38 -3.18 5.00
C MET A 157 -12.58 -2.24 5.30
N VAL A 158 -13.75 -2.51 4.71
CA VAL A 158 -14.96 -1.69 4.97
C VAL A 158 -15.61 -1.95 6.34
N ARG A 159 -15.23 -3.03 7.03
CA ARG A 159 -15.60 -3.27 8.43
C ARG A 159 -14.74 -2.41 9.37
N ILE A 160 -13.43 -2.32 9.11
CA ILE A 160 -12.45 -1.65 9.97
C ILE A 160 -12.50 -0.14 9.79
N GLY A 161 -12.66 0.33 8.54
CA GLY A 161 -12.66 1.75 8.20
C GLY A 161 -14.06 2.33 8.04
N ARG A 162 -14.22 3.58 8.48
CA ARG A 162 -15.44 4.36 8.18
C ARG A 162 -15.45 4.82 6.73
N MET A 163 -14.29 5.18 6.22
CA MET A 163 -13.99 5.49 4.84
C MET A 163 -12.82 4.63 4.38
N CYS A 164 -12.87 4.14 3.16
CA CYS A 164 -11.81 3.32 2.61
C CYS A 164 -11.33 3.88 1.28
N ILE A 165 -10.02 3.86 1.03
CA ILE A 165 -9.42 4.32 -0.21
C ILE A 165 -8.66 3.14 -0.83
N VAL A 166 -9.04 2.77 -2.05
CA VAL A 166 -8.40 1.68 -2.79
C VAL A 166 -7.80 2.23 -4.08
N SER A 167 -6.52 2.02 -4.33
CA SER A 167 -5.95 2.29 -5.65
C SER A 167 -5.59 0.99 -6.36
N ILE A 168 -5.94 0.91 -7.64
CA ILE A 168 -5.79 -0.28 -8.47
C ILE A 168 -5.15 0.06 -9.82
N PRO A 169 -4.24 -0.79 -10.33
CA PRO A 169 -3.82 -0.71 -11.72
C PRO A 169 -4.99 -1.15 -12.63
N ASN A 170 -5.12 -0.48 -13.77
CA ASN A 170 -6.17 -0.79 -14.75
C ASN A 170 -5.63 -1.58 -15.94
N PHE A 171 -5.88 -2.86 -15.98
CA PHE A 171 -5.50 -3.72 -17.12
C PHE A 171 -6.34 -3.47 -18.38
N GLY A 172 -7.41 -2.65 -18.27
CA GLY A 172 -8.22 -2.18 -19.40
C GLY A 172 -7.59 -1.04 -20.21
N TYR A 173 -6.44 -0.51 -19.81
CA TYR A 173 -5.76 0.62 -20.44
C TYR A 173 -5.44 0.37 -21.92
N HIS A 174 -5.73 1.34 -22.79
CA HIS A 174 -5.65 1.15 -24.24
C HIS A 174 -4.27 0.70 -24.74
N ARG A 175 -3.17 1.18 -24.15
CA ARG A 175 -1.82 0.77 -24.56
C ARG A 175 -1.56 -0.70 -24.31
N LEU A 176 -2.08 -1.26 -23.21
CA LEU A 176 -1.97 -2.70 -22.90
C LEU A 176 -2.78 -3.51 -23.92
N ARG A 177 -4.01 -3.07 -24.23
CA ARG A 177 -4.87 -3.74 -25.23
C ARG A 177 -4.22 -3.74 -26.60
N THR A 178 -3.71 -2.58 -27.04
CA THR A 178 -3.03 -2.41 -28.34
C THR A 178 -1.79 -3.30 -28.40
N MET A 179 -0.94 -3.28 -27.37
CA MET A 179 0.25 -4.12 -27.34
C MET A 179 -0.09 -5.61 -27.44
N LEU A 180 -1.10 -6.09 -26.68
CA LEU A 180 -1.54 -7.47 -26.75
C LEU A 180 -2.11 -7.82 -28.12
N ALA A 181 -2.96 -6.95 -28.70
CA ALA A 181 -3.60 -7.18 -29.98
C ALA A 181 -2.60 -7.19 -31.17
N GLU A 182 -1.61 -6.29 -31.16
CA GLU A 182 -0.66 -6.15 -32.27
C GLU A 182 0.51 -7.14 -32.17
N THR A 183 0.96 -7.45 -30.96
CA THR A 183 2.20 -8.24 -30.78
C THR A 183 1.97 -9.65 -30.25
N GLY A 184 0.79 -9.96 -29.68
CA GLY A 184 0.48 -11.22 -29.02
C GLY A 184 1.33 -11.49 -27.76
N ARG A 185 2.01 -10.48 -27.22
CA ARG A 185 2.89 -10.58 -26.05
C ARG A 185 2.20 -10.06 -24.80
N ALA A 186 2.66 -10.56 -23.63
CA ALA A 186 2.21 -10.06 -22.32
C ALA A 186 2.41 -8.54 -22.25
N PRO A 187 1.33 -7.78 -22.03
CA PRO A 187 1.39 -6.34 -22.14
C PRO A 187 2.00 -5.71 -20.87
N LYS A 188 2.74 -4.62 -21.05
CA LYS A 188 3.28 -3.77 -19.99
C LYS A 188 3.25 -2.31 -20.41
N SER A 189 3.31 -1.40 -19.45
CA SER A 189 3.35 0.05 -19.67
C SER A 189 4.57 0.67 -19.00
N ALA A 190 4.86 1.92 -19.27
CA ALA A 190 5.89 2.66 -18.54
C ALA A 190 5.40 3.15 -17.16
N GLY A 191 4.09 3.14 -16.92
CA GLY A 191 3.43 3.53 -15.67
C GLY A 191 3.39 2.41 -14.64
N VAL A 192 2.23 2.23 -14.02
CA VAL A 192 2.03 1.27 -12.90
C VAL A 192 2.16 -0.21 -13.30
N LEU A 193 2.03 -0.55 -14.58
CA LEU A 193 2.06 -1.93 -15.09
C LEU A 193 3.35 -2.24 -15.85
N HIS A 194 4.50 -1.89 -15.27
CA HIS A 194 5.84 -1.98 -15.87
C HIS A 194 6.54 -3.33 -15.70
N TYR A 195 5.99 -4.25 -14.90
CA TYR A 195 6.61 -5.54 -14.63
C TYR A 195 6.67 -6.45 -15.85
N GLU A 196 7.73 -7.23 -15.94
CA GLU A 196 7.78 -8.36 -16.87
C GLU A 196 6.87 -9.50 -16.38
N TRP A 197 6.40 -10.33 -17.29
CA TRP A 197 5.47 -11.43 -16.98
C TRP A 197 6.01 -12.43 -15.94
N TYR A 198 7.34 -12.56 -15.82
CA TYR A 198 7.99 -13.52 -14.93
C TYR A 198 8.38 -12.96 -13.55
N ASN A 199 8.32 -11.65 -13.34
CA ASN A 199 8.68 -11.01 -12.06
C ASN A 199 7.58 -10.10 -11.49
N THR A 200 6.38 -10.16 -12.06
CA THR A 200 5.25 -9.36 -11.59
C THR A 200 4.71 -9.86 -10.25
N PRO A 201 4.42 -8.97 -9.29
CA PRO A 201 3.68 -9.32 -8.08
C PRO A 201 2.17 -9.47 -8.35
N ASN A 202 1.70 -9.09 -9.54
CA ASN A 202 0.28 -9.07 -9.88
C ASN A 202 -0.21 -10.49 -10.19
N ILE A 203 -1.09 -11.01 -9.35
CA ILE A 203 -1.76 -12.31 -9.54
C ILE A 203 -3.20 -12.16 -10.03
N ARG A 204 -3.72 -10.94 -10.09
CA ARG A 204 -5.05 -10.58 -10.57
C ARG A 204 -4.96 -9.58 -11.70
N PHE A 205 -5.71 -9.85 -12.76
CA PHE A 205 -5.87 -8.97 -13.92
C PHE A 205 -7.32 -8.52 -13.96
N PHE A 206 -7.57 -7.27 -13.65
CA PHE A 206 -8.90 -6.67 -13.63
C PHE A 206 -8.84 -5.21 -14.03
N THR A 207 -9.99 -4.65 -14.34
CA THR A 207 -10.15 -3.31 -14.87
C THR A 207 -10.92 -2.42 -13.89
N ILE A 208 -10.99 -1.13 -14.19
CA ILE A 208 -11.85 -0.18 -13.47
C ILE A 208 -13.31 -0.68 -13.46
N ALA A 209 -13.81 -1.14 -14.64
CA ALA A 209 -15.17 -1.62 -14.76
C ALA A 209 -15.42 -2.88 -13.93
N ASP A 210 -14.48 -3.83 -13.90
CA ASP A 210 -14.60 -5.06 -13.08
C ASP A 210 -14.67 -4.71 -11.58
N PHE A 211 -13.88 -3.74 -11.12
CA PHE A 211 -13.91 -3.31 -9.72
C PHE A 211 -15.23 -2.62 -9.35
N GLU A 212 -15.77 -1.77 -10.23
CA GLU A 212 -17.08 -1.15 -10.04
C GLU A 212 -18.20 -2.18 -9.99
N ASP A 213 -18.16 -3.18 -10.87
CA ASP A 213 -19.13 -4.28 -10.89
C ASP A 213 -19.04 -5.14 -9.62
N PHE A 214 -17.82 -5.43 -9.17
CA PHE A 214 -17.59 -6.12 -7.89
C PHE A 214 -18.18 -5.33 -6.70
N CYS A 215 -17.92 -4.05 -6.60
CA CYS A 215 -18.46 -3.19 -5.54
C CYS A 215 -20.00 -3.23 -5.53
N ARG A 216 -20.62 -3.15 -6.72
CA ARG A 216 -22.08 -3.23 -6.87
C ARG A 216 -22.63 -4.59 -6.42
N GLN A 217 -21.99 -5.69 -6.80
CA GLN A 217 -22.39 -7.05 -6.41
C GLN A 217 -22.26 -7.32 -4.92
N LYS A 218 -21.27 -6.69 -4.26
CA LYS A 218 -20.98 -6.88 -2.83
C LYS A 218 -21.61 -5.81 -1.93
N ASN A 219 -22.48 -4.95 -2.46
CA ASN A 219 -23.10 -3.84 -1.72
C ASN A 219 -22.04 -2.95 -1.05
N ILE A 220 -20.94 -2.67 -1.74
CA ILE A 220 -19.94 -1.68 -1.35
C ILE A 220 -20.27 -0.38 -2.07
N GLN A 221 -20.45 0.69 -1.30
CA GLN A 221 -20.76 2.00 -1.86
C GLN A 221 -19.49 2.67 -2.40
N VAL A 222 -19.50 3.07 -3.67
CA VAL A 222 -18.47 3.88 -4.29
C VAL A 222 -18.90 5.35 -4.23
N HIS A 223 -18.16 6.18 -3.49
CA HIS A 223 -18.44 7.61 -3.34
C HIS A 223 -17.73 8.46 -4.38
N ARG A 224 -16.51 8.06 -4.73
CA ARG A 224 -15.66 8.79 -5.67
C ARG A 224 -14.74 7.85 -6.41
N ARG A 225 -14.47 8.17 -7.68
CA ARG A 225 -13.42 7.59 -8.50
C ARG A 225 -12.54 8.71 -9.05
N ILE A 226 -11.23 8.53 -8.97
CA ILE A 226 -10.22 9.35 -9.65
C ILE A 226 -9.46 8.39 -10.56
N ALA A 227 -9.44 8.65 -11.86
CA ALA A 227 -8.71 7.87 -12.84
C ALA A 227 -7.49 8.66 -13.32
N LEU A 228 -6.34 8.02 -13.42
CA LEU A 228 -5.07 8.66 -13.73
C LEU A 228 -4.39 7.97 -14.93
N ASP A 229 -3.85 8.76 -15.83
CA ASP A 229 -2.78 8.33 -16.73
C ASP A 229 -1.46 8.69 -16.06
N THR A 230 -0.79 7.69 -15.48
CA THR A 230 0.43 7.91 -14.70
C THR A 230 1.64 8.20 -15.56
N GLU A 231 1.61 7.84 -16.86
CA GLU A 231 2.65 8.20 -17.81
C GLU A 231 2.56 9.66 -18.23
N ALA A 232 1.32 10.15 -18.40
CA ALA A 232 1.08 11.58 -18.71
C ALA A 232 1.08 12.47 -17.46
N GLY A 233 0.97 11.88 -16.25
CA GLY A 233 0.86 12.63 -15.00
C GLY A 233 -0.47 13.36 -14.84
N ALA A 234 -1.54 12.89 -15.49
CA ALA A 234 -2.81 13.60 -15.62
C ALA A 234 -4.01 12.79 -15.13
N GLU A 235 -5.04 13.51 -14.65
CA GLU A 235 -6.34 12.92 -14.35
C GLU A 235 -7.16 12.73 -15.64
N VAL A 236 -7.84 11.58 -15.75
CA VAL A 236 -8.61 11.15 -16.90
C VAL A 236 -10.10 11.22 -16.59
N PHE A 237 -10.84 12.02 -17.34
CA PHE A 237 -12.29 12.18 -17.15
C PHE A 237 -13.10 11.38 -18.17
N GLU A 238 -12.61 11.29 -19.41
CA GLU A 238 -13.31 10.61 -20.51
C GLU A 238 -12.83 9.17 -20.68
N HIS A 239 -13.79 8.24 -20.76
CA HIS A 239 -13.51 6.80 -20.96
C HIS A 239 -12.40 6.26 -20.05
N PRO A 240 -12.52 6.43 -18.71
CA PRO A 240 -11.43 6.12 -17.77
C PRO A 240 -10.97 4.66 -17.82
N ASN A 241 -11.88 3.71 -18.09
CA ASN A 241 -11.50 2.31 -18.24
C ASN A 241 -10.62 2.03 -19.48
N LEU A 242 -10.58 2.98 -20.44
CA LEU A 242 -9.75 2.90 -21.64
C LEU A 242 -8.49 3.75 -21.53
N ASN A 243 -8.62 4.96 -20.97
CA ASN A 243 -7.61 6.00 -21.06
C ASN A 243 -6.77 6.17 -19.79
N ALA A 244 -7.11 5.48 -18.70
CA ALA A 244 -6.35 5.51 -17.45
C ALA A 244 -5.65 4.16 -17.20
N ASP A 245 -4.43 4.20 -16.67
CA ASP A 245 -3.68 3.01 -16.24
C ASP A 245 -3.80 2.74 -14.74
N LEU A 246 -4.32 3.72 -13.96
CA LEU A 246 -4.57 3.62 -12.53
C LEU A 246 -5.90 4.26 -12.14
N ALA A 247 -6.58 3.70 -11.16
CA ALA A 247 -7.74 4.35 -10.53
C ALA A 247 -7.68 4.30 -9.01
N ILE A 248 -8.20 5.36 -8.38
CA ILE A 248 -8.38 5.49 -6.94
C ILE A 248 -9.87 5.57 -6.65
N PHE A 249 -10.34 4.75 -5.73
CA PHE A 249 -11.73 4.70 -5.31
C PHE A 249 -11.85 5.07 -3.83
N VAL A 250 -12.84 5.89 -3.52
CA VAL A 250 -13.31 6.12 -2.14
C VAL A 250 -14.57 5.28 -1.96
N ILE A 251 -14.51 4.32 -1.04
CA ILE A 251 -15.57 3.36 -0.80
C ILE A 251 -15.94 3.29 0.68
N SER A 252 -17.15 2.81 0.97
CA SER A 252 -17.58 2.45 2.32
C SER A 252 -18.52 1.25 2.30
N ARG A 253 -18.85 0.77 3.47
CA ARG A 253 -19.98 -0.15 3.65
C ARG A 253 -21.28 0.60 3.31
N SER A 254 -22.20 -0.06 2.62
CA SER A 254 -23.58 0.40 2.42
C SER A 254 -24.36 0.44 3.71
#